data_99a6dae7d9f15514f4fb136055087386
#
_entry.id   99a6dae7d9f15514f4fb136055087386
#
_cell.length_a   1.000
_cell.length_b   1.000
_cell.length_c   1.000
_cell.angle_alpha   90.00
_cell.angle_beta   90.00
_cell.angle_gamma   90.00
#
_symmetry.space_group_name_H-M   'P 1'
#
loop_
_entity.id
_entity.type
_entity.pdbx_description
1 polymer ?
#
loop_
_entity_poly.entity_id
_entity_poly.type
_entity_poly.pdbx_seq_one_letter_code
_entity_poly.pdbx_strand_id
1 'polypeptide(L)'
;RGDGGDHEKNCTKRGMRQMNYYILAIEAVVLVFIFTFMIIVPLCKNPVWWIHDYPKDIQEEYFKTHERIPAAPLSKPALVKKGFAVLLAIVILTLGVWLVGARTFKEGFVISYLLWQIGNWYDCFFLDWVLFANIKKIRLPGTEHMDKAYHQKMYHFVHAIVGMAVGLIPCLLTGLVIHILM
;
A
#
# COMPACT_ATOMS: atom_id res chain seq x y z
N ARG A 1 10.08 33.90 48.75
CA ARG A 1 8.85 33.28 48.18
C ARG A 1 8.84 33.54 46.66
N GLY A 2 9.08 32.52 45.84
CA GLY A 2 8.91 32.64 44.40
C GLY A 2 9.94 31.88 43.58
N ASP A 3 10.08 30.55 43.78
CA ASP A 3 10.92 29.77 42.85
C ASP A 3 10.39 28.31 42.67
N GLY A 4 9.09 28.16 42.65
CA GLY A 4 8.43 26.85 42.43
C GLY A 4 7.82 26.66 41.04
N GLY A 5 7.72 27.71 40.21
CA GLY A 5 6.97 27.66 38.95
C GLY A 5 7.77 27.21 37.73
N ASP A 6 9.08 27.37 37.76
CA ASP A 6 9.91 27.08 36.56
C ASP A 6 10.43 25.65 36.52
N HIS A 7 10.53 24.97 37.67
CA HIS A 7 10.90 23.54 37.71
C HIS A 7 9.78 22.62 37.19
N GLU A 8 8.51 22.97 37.45
CA GLU A 8 7.37 22.17 37.03
C GLU A 8 7.12 22.26 35.50
N LYS A 9 7.36 23.44 34.93
CA LYS A 9 7.27 23.65 33.47
C LYS A 9 8.39 22.98 32.68
N ASN A 10 9.57 22.81 33.29
CA ASN A 10 10.71 22.11 32.69
C ASN A 10 10.57 20.59 32.75
N CYS A 11 9.87 20.03 33.73
CA CYS A 11 9.62 18.60 33.85
C CYS A 11 8.62 18.11 32.79
N THR A 12 7.62 18.94 32.46
CA THR A 12 6.58 18.58 31.44
C THR A 12 7.11 18.66 30.01
N LYS A 13 8.15 19.44 29.74
CA LYS A 13 8.78 19.51 28.41
C LYS A 13 9.74 18.34 28.10
N ARG A 14 10.16 17.58 29.08
CA ARG A 14 11.16 16.51 28.93
C ARG A 14 10.61 15.20 28.35
N GLY A 15 9.31 15.08 28.18
CA GLY A 15 8.64 13.83 27.74
C GLY A 15 8.03 13.83 26.33
N MET A 16 7.87 14.99 25.68
CA MET A 16 7.30 15.03 24.34
C MET A 16 8.39 14.90 23.29
N ARG A 17 8.74 13.65 22.95
CA ARG A 17 9.56 13.39 21.77
C ARG A 17 8.75 13.81 20.53
N GLN A 18 9.18 14.87 19.85
CA GLN A 18 8.51 15.32 18.63
C GLN A 18 8.62 14.25 17.55
N MET A 19 7.49 13.95 16.92
CA MET A 19 7.47 13.09 15.72
C MET A 19 8.30 13.74 14.61
N ASN A 20 9.12 12.92 13.95
CA ASN A 20 10.00 13.42 12.90
C ASN A 20 9.30 13.33 11.53
N TYR A 21 8.64 14.40 11.13
CA TYR A 21 7.92 14.49 9.85
C TYR A 21 8.85 14.44 8.61
N TYR A 22 10.15 14.75 8.78
CA TYR A 22 11.12 14.56 7.68
C TYR A 22 11.36 13.08 7.40
N ILE A 23 11.44 12.25 8.43
CA ILE A 23 11.54 10.80 8.28
C ILE A 23 10.27 10.28 7.57
N LEU A 24 9.09 10.70 8.01
CA LEU A 24 7.82 10.31 7.39
C LEU A 24 7.77 10.66 5.89
N ALA A 25 8.23 11.85 5.51
CA ALA A 25 8.29 12.27 4.11
C ALA A 25 9.27 11.41 3.28
N ILE A 26 10.45 11.11 3.85
CA ILE A 26 11.42 10.21 3.20
C ILE A 26 10.84 8.81 3.04
N GLU A 27 10.20 8.27 4.06
CA GLU A 27 9.56 6.96 4.03
C GLU A 27 8.46 6.88 2.96
N ALA A 28 7.63 7.92 2.85
CA ALA A 28 6.61 8.00 1.82
C ALA A 28 7.22 7.96 0.40
N VAL A 29 8.30 8.70 0.18
CA VAL A 29 9.01 8.69 -1.11
C VAL A 29 9.63 7.32 -1.40
N VAL A 30 10.33 6.74 -0.43
CA VAL A 30 10.96 5.41 -0.55
C VAL A 30 9.90 4.34 -0.82
N LEU A 31 8.78 4.37 -0.09
CA LEU A 31 7.65 3.45 -0.27
C LEU A 31 7.11 3.52 -1.70
N VAL A 32 6.87 4.71 -2.22
CA VAL A 32 6.37 4.93 -3.59
C VAL A 32 7.34 4.36 -4.64
N PHE A 33 8.65 4.58 -4.48
CA PHE A 33 9.65 4.02 -5.38
C PHE A 33 9.69 2.50 -5.33
N ILE A 34 9.78 1.91 -4.14
CA ILE A 34 9.81 0.45 -3.96
C ILE A 34 8.53 -0.17 -4.56
N PHE A 35 7.38 0.41 -4.27
CA PHE A 35 6.09 -0.06 -4.76
C PHE A 35 6.00 -0.03 -6.29
N THR A 36 6.48 1.05 -6.93
CA THR A 36 6.57 1.14 -8.39
C THR A 36 7.40 0.00 -8.97
N PHE A 37 8.59 -0.24 -8.43
CA PHE A 37 9.45 -1.32 -8.92
C PHE A 37 8.83 -2.70 -8.70
N MET A 38 8.20 -2.93 -7.55
CA MET A 38 7.56 -4.20 -7.21
C MET A 38 6.38 -4.55 -8.13
N ILE A 39 5.68 -3.55 -8.66
CA ILE A 39 4.53 -3.76 -9.56
C ILE A 39 4.98 -3.74 -11.01
N ILE A 40 5.64 -2.67 -11.46
CA ILE A 40 5.91 -2.45 -12.89
C ILE A 40 6.92 -3.45 -13.45
N VAL A 41 7.95 -3.81 -12.69
CA VAL A 41 8.98 -4.73 -13.21
C VAL A 41 8.42 -6.14 -13.47
N PRO A 42 7.70 -6.81 -12.55
CA PRO A 42 7.08 -8.11 -12.84
C PRO A 42 6.00 -8.00 -13.93
N LEU A 43 5.20 -6.94 -13.91
CA LEU A 43 4.16 -6.70 -14.90
C LEU A 43 4.74 -6.55 -16.32
N CYS A 44 5.86 -5.85 -16.47
CA CYS A 44 6.57 -5.74 -17.74
C CYS A 44 7.27 -7.03 -18.17
N LYS A 45 7.61 -7.93 -17.23
CA LYS A 45 8.22 -9.22 -17.55
C LYS A 45 7.20 -10.25 -18.03
N ASN A 46 6.08 -10.35 -17.33
CA ASN A 46 4.99 -11.25 -17.69
C ASN A 46 3.64 -10.70 -17.18
N PRO A 47 2.91 -9.97 -18.02
CA PRO A 47 1.62 -9.39 -17.65
C PRO A 47 0.56 -10.45 -17.30
N VAL A 48 0.69 -11.67 -17.83
CA VAL A 48 -0.27 -12.76 -17.60
C VAL A 48 -0.31 -13.20 -16.12
N TRP A 49 0.76 -13.02 -15.36
CA TRP A 49 0.77 -13.32 -13.92
C TRP A 49 -0.24 -12.49 -13.12
N TRP A 50 -0.61 -11.32 -13.66
CA TRP A 50 -1.52 -10.34 -13.04
C TRP A 50 -2.88 -10.29 -13.73
N ILE A 51 -3.22 -11.29 -14.56
CA ILE A 51 -4.42 -11.28 -15.41
C ILE A 51 -5.71 -11.00 -14.62
N HIS A 52 -5.81 -11.47 -13.40
CA HIS A 52 -7.00 -11.29 -12.56
C HIS A 52 -7.15 -9.85 -12.02
N ASP A 53 -6.12 -9.03 -12.12
CA ASP A 53 -6.13 -7.62 -11.71
C ASP A 53 -6.48 -6.69 -12.90
N TYR A 54 -6.58 -7.24 -14.12
CA TYR A 54 -7.03 -6.50 -15.29
C TYR A 54 -8.54 -6.33 -15.31
N PRO A 55 -9.09 -5.28 -15.97
CA PRO A 55 -10.51 -5.16 -16.26
C PRO A 55 -11.06 -6.42 -16.94
N LYS A 56 -12.31 -6.78 -16.63
CA LYS A 56 -12.90 -8.05 -17.06
C LYS A 56 -13.00 -8.20 -18.57
N ASP A 57 -13.28 -7.13 -19.28
CA ASP A 57 -13.34 -7.12 -20.76
C ASP A 57 -11.99 -7.47 -21.41
N ILE A 58 -10.88 -7.01 -20.82
CA ILE A 58 -9.52 -7.39 -21.24
C ILE A 58 -9.27 -8.87 -20.96
N GLN A 59 -9.67 -9.36 -19.77
CA GLN A 59 -9.54 -10.77 -19.42
C GLN A 59 -10.34 -11.66 -20.38
N GLU A 60 -11.58 -11.30 -20.67
CA GLU A 60 -12.45 -12.05 -21.58
C GLU A 60 -11.89 -12.09 -22.99
N GLU A 61 -11.36 -11.00 -23.50
CA GLU A 61 -10.72 -10.96 -24.81
C GLU A 61 -9.50 -11.88 -24.87
N TYR A 62 -8.62 -11.81 -23.85
CA TYR A 62 -7.47 -12.69 -23.77
C TYR A 62 -7.86 -14.17 -23.76
N PHE A 63 -8.91 -14.55 -23.00
CA PHE A 63 -9.37 -15.93 -22.88
C PHE A 63 -10.16 -16.44 -24.09
N LYS A 64 -10.41 -15.64 -25.13
CA LYS A 64 -10.95 -16.16 -26.42
C LYS A 64 -9.92 -17.00 -27.15
N THR A 65 -8.64 -16.72 -26.98
CA THR A 65 -7.53 -17.37 -27.69
C THR A 65 -6.58 -18.14 -26.77
N HIS A 66 -6.75 -18.02 -25.45
CA HIS A 66 -5.91 -18.66 -24.44
C HIS A 66 -6.76 -19.43 -23.43
N GLU A 67 -6.19 -20.47 -22.84
CA GLU A 67 -6.87 -21.23 -21.78
C GLU A 67 -7.19 -20.33 -20.57
N ARG A 68 -8.37 -20.54 -19.98
CA ARG A 68 -8.77 -19.81 -18.77
C ARG A 68 -7.88 -20.21 -17.60
N ILE A 69 -7.18 -19.23 -17.05
CA ILE A 69 -6.43 -19.37 -15.81
C ILE A 69 -7.45 -19.24 -14.67
N PRO A 70 -7.69 -20.30 -13.88
CA PRO A 70 -8.61 -20.17 -12.76
C PRO A 70 -8.06 -19.15 -11.76
N ALA A 71 -8.94 -18.27 -11.27
CA ALA A 71 -8.58 -17.43 -10.11
C ALA A 71 -8.15 -18.37 -8.99
N ALA A 72 -6.99 -18.06 -8.37
CA ALA A 72 -6.44 -18.92 -7.33
C ALA A 72 -7.51 -19.20 -6.27
N PRO A 73 -7.93 -20.46 -6.09
CA PRO A 73 -8.94 -20.76 -5.08
C PRO A 73 -8.40 -20.36 -3.71
N LEU A 74 -9.29 -20.24 -2.71
CA LEU A 74 -8.91 -20.09 -1.30
C LEU A 74 -8.22 -21.39 -0.81
N SER A 75 -7.12 -21.76 -1.49
CA SER A 75 -6.31 -22.92 -1.13
C SER A 75 -5.43 -22.56 0.07
N LYS A 76 -5.11 -23.55 0.88
CA LYS A 76 -4.20 -23.37 2.03
C LYS A 76 -2.91 -22.60 1.64
N PRO A 77 -2.20 -22.94 0.54
CA PRO A 77 -1.00 -22.20 0.13
C PRO A 77 -1.29 -20.75 -0.28
N ALA A 78 -2.44 -20.45 -0.89
CA ALA A 78 -2.82 -19.07 -1.23
C ALA A 78 -3.11 -18.24 0.02
N LEU A 79 -3.77 -18.82 1.02
CA LEU A 79 -4.01 -18.17 2.31
C LEU A 79 -2.71 -17.91 3.06
N VAL A 80 -1.76 -18.86 3.06
CA VAL A 80 -0.44 -18.69 3.68
C VAL A 80 0.32 -17.54 3.00
N LYS A 81 0.33 -17.46 1.66
CA LYS A 81 0.98 -16.36 0.93
C LYS A 81 0.36 -15.00 1.27
N LYS A 82 -0.98 -14.92 1.31
CA LYS A 82 -1.69 -13.68 1.69
C LYS A 82 -1.40 -13.30 3.13
N GLY A 83 -1.44 -14.26 4.05
CA GLY A 83 -1.10 -14.04 5.46
C GLY A 83 0.33 -13.54 5.63
N PHE A 84 1.29 -14.13 4.91
CA PHE A 84 2.68 -13.69 4.92
C PHE A 84 2.83 -12.25 4.39
N ALA A 85 2.13 -11.89 3.30
CA ALA A 85 2.16 -10.54 2.75
C ALA A 85 1.61 -9.51 3.75
N VAL A 86 0.50 -9.83 4.43
CA VAL A 86 -0.07 -8.99 5.49
C VAL A 86 0.89 -8.84 6.66
N LEU A 87 1.50 -9.94 7.12
CA LEU A 87 2.50 -9.92 8.20
C LEU A 87 3.71 -9.05 7.81
N LEU A 88 4.22 -9.21 6.61
CA LEU A 88 5.33 -8.40 6.09
C LEU A 88 4.96 -6.90 6.04
N ALA A 89 3.75 -6.58 5.60
CA ALA A 89 3.24 -5.20 5.60
C ALA A 89 3.20 -4.63 7.02
N ILE A 90 2.69 -5.40 8.01
CA ILE A 90 2.66 -4.99 9.42
C ILE A 90 4.08 -4.71 9.93
N VAL A 91 5.05 -5.59 9.64
CA VAL A 91 6.44 -5.42 10.07
C VAL A 91 7.04 -4.13 9.47
N ILE A 92 6.89 -3.94 8.16
CA ILE A 92 7.41 -2.75 7.45
C ILE A 92 6.77 -1.47 8.01
N LEU A 93 5.44 -1.45 8.14
CA LEU A 93 4.72 -0.30 8.71
C LEU A 93 5.13 -0.04 10.16
N THR A 94 5.29 -1.08 10.98
CA THR A 94 5.72 -0.93 12.37
C THR A 94 7.11 -0.33 12.48
N LEU A 95 8.06 -0.78 11.66
CA LEU A 95 9.41 -0.23 11.62
C LEU A 95 9.40 1.24 11.19
N GLY A 96 8.69 1.59 10.12
CA GLY A 96 8.56 2.96 9.66
C GLY A 96 7.95 3.86 10.73
N VAL A 97 6.80 3.49 11.25
CA VAL A 97 6.10 4.26 12.29
C VAL A 97 6.95 4.44 13.56
N TRP A 98 7.72 3.41 13.93
CA TRP A 98 8.67 3.48 15.05
C TRP A 98 9.81 4.45 14.79
N LEU A 99 10.36 4.49 13.57
CA LEU A 99 11.43 5.43 13.15
C LEU A 99 10.93 6.88 13.16
N VAL A 100 9.69 7.13 12.74
CA VAL A 100 9.03 8.46 12.83
C VAL A 100 8.91 8.93 14.29
N GLY A 101 8.90 8.01 15.25
CA GLY A 101 8.88 8.30 16.68
C GLY A 101 7.53 8.06 17.37
N ALA A 102 6.58 7.37 16.72
CA ALA A 102 5.32 6.99 17.35
C ALA A 102 5.53 6.06 18.57
N ARG A 103 4.71 6.27 19.60
CA ARG A 103 4.81 5.53 20.87
C ARG A 103 3.45 5.12 21.44
N THR A 104 2.38 5.61 20.85
CA THR A 104 1.01 5.29 21.25
C THR A 104 0.28 4.56 20.15
N PHE A 105 -0.77 3.81 20.52
CA PHE A 105 -1.68 3.17 19.56
C PHE A 105 -2.17 4.16 18.49
N LYS A 106 -2.64 5.32 18.92
CA LYS A 106 -3.20 6.34 18.03
C LYS A 106 -2.17 6.84 17.01
N GLU A 107 -0.96 7.15 17.45
CA GLU A 107 0.13 7.58 16.57
C GLU A 107 0.50 6.47 15.60
N GLY A 108 0.67 5.24 16.09
CA GLY A 108 0.96 4.06 15.28
C GLY A 108 -0.07 3.82 14.19
N PHE A 109 -1.35 3.84 14.57
CA PHE A 109 -2.44 3.66 13.62
C PHE A 109 -2.53 4.79 12.59
N VAL A 110 -2.53 6.05 13.04
CA VAL A 110 -2.72 7.21 12.14
C VAL A 110 -1.58 7.33 11.13
N ILE A 111 -0.32 7.18 11.58
CA ILE A 111 0.84 7.29 10.69
C ILE A 111 0.90 6.12 9.71
N SER A 112 0.69 4.88 10.16
CA SER A 112 0.68 3.74 9.27
C SER A 112 -0.46 3.82 8.25
N TYR A 113 -1.64 4.29 8.66
CA TYR A 113 -2.76 4.48 7.75
C TYR A 113 -2.50 5.61 6.74
N LEU A 114 -1.84 6.68 7.15
CA LEU A 114 -1.40 7.74 6.22
C LEU A 114 -0.42 7.19 5.17
N LEU A 115 0.60 6.43 5.57
CA LEU A 115 1.54 5.79 4.65
C LEU A 115 0.83 4.81 3.70
N TRP A 116 -0.11 4.02 4.22
CA TRP A 116 -0.94 3.13 3.42
C TRP A 116 -1.74 3.90 2.38
N GLN A 117 -2.41 5.00 2.77
CA GLN A 117 -3.19 5.83 1.86
C GLN A 117 -2.32 6.50 0.78
N ILE A 118 -1.12 6.96 1.12
CA ILE A 118 -0.17 7.48 0.13
C ILE A 118 0.12 6.42 -0.94
N GLY A 119 0.44 5.18 -0.54
CA GLY A 119 0.66 4.08 -1.48
C GLY A 119 -0.57 3.74 -2.30
N ASN A 120 -1.73 3.60 -1.66
CA ASN A 120 -3.00 3.23 -2.29
C ASN A 120 -3.47 4.26 -3.35
N TRP A 121 -3.38 5.56 -3.04
CA TRP A 121 -3.76 6.61 -3.98
C TRP A 121 -2.72 6.84 -5.06
N TYR A 122 -1.43 6.65 -4.74
CA TYR A 122 -0.37 6.66 -5.74
C TYR A 122 -0.55 5.53 -6.76
N ASP A 123 -0.90 4.32 -6.30
CA ASP A 123 -1.25 3.19 -7.17
C ASP A 123 -2.36 3.59 -8.14
N CYS A 124 -3.49 4.02 -7.63
CA CYS A 124 -4.64 4.39 -8.44
C CYS A 124 -4.33 5.51 -9.45
N PHE A 125 -3.77 6.64 -8.98
CA PHE A 125 -3.64 7.81 -9.83
C PHE A 125 -2.41 7.78 -10.74
N PHE A 126 -1.32 7.14 -10.31
CA PHE A 126 -0.09 7.11 -11.07
C PHE A 126 0.18 5.74 -11.72
N LEU A 127 0.19 4.65 -10.97
CA LEU A 127 0.47 3.34 -11.53
C LEU A 127 -0.64 2.90 -12.49
N ASP A 128 -1.90 3.04 -12.09
CA ASP A 128 -3.03 2.58 -12.90
C ASP A 128 -3.41 3.57 -14.00
N TRP A 129 -3.65 4.84 -13.64
CA TRP A 129 -4.16 5.81 -14.62
C TRP A 129 -3.10 6.33 -15.58
N VAL A 130 -1.82 6.28 -15.21
CA VAL A 130 -0.73 6.77 -16.07
C VAL A 130 0.10 5.62 -16.62
N LEU A 131 0.69 4.78 -15.78
CA LEU A 131 1.61 3.75 -16.26
C LEU A 131 0.87 2.59 -16.91
N PHE A 132 -0.10 1.98 -16.23
CA PHE A 132 -0.87 0.85 -16.75
C PHE A 132 -1.63 1.23 -18.03
N ALA A 133 -2.26 2.39 -18.06
CA ALA A 133 -3.00 2.84 -19.23
C ALA A 133 -2.11 3.06 -20.47
N ASN A 134 -0.85 3.49 -20.31
CA ASN A 134 -0.01 3.95 -21.41
C ASN A 134 1.14 3.00 -21.79
N ILE A 135 1.62 2.14 -20.89
CA ILE A 135 2.73 1.24 -21.18
C ILE A 135 2.25 0.06 -22.03
N LYS A 136 2.56 0.06 -23.31
CA LYS A 136 2.16 -1.01 -24.25
C LYS A 136 2.71 -2.38 -23.85
N LYS A 137 3.88 -2.43 -23.21
CA LYS A 137 4.55 -3.68 -22.82
C LYS A 137 3.79 -4.50 -21.78
N ILE A 138 2.89 -3.87 -21.02
CA ILE A 138 2.08 -4.55 -20.02
C ILE A 138 0.72 -5.03 -20.57
N ARG A 139 0.43 -4.75 -21.82
CA ARG A 139 -0.79 -5.26 -22.45
C ARG A 139 -0.72 -6.76 -22.64
N LEU A 140 -1.83 -7.44 -22.38
CA LEU A 140 -1.94 -8.88 -22.61
C LEU A 140 -1.89 -9.19 -24.11
N PRO A 141 -1.23 -10.27 -24.56
CA PRO A 141 -1.19 -10.66 -25.96
C PRO A 141 -2.59 -10.78 -26.58
N GLY A 142 -2.78 -10.18 -27.74
CA GLY A 142 -4.07 -10.18 -28.44
C GLY A 142 -5.08 -9.13 -27.99
N THR A 143 -4.74 -8.32 -26.96
CA THR A 143 -5.60 -7.24 -26.44
C THR A 143 -5.06 -5.84 -26.74
N GLU A 144 -4.03 -5.72 -27.56
CA GLU A 144 -3.32 -4.48 -27.86
C GLU A 144 -4.23 -3.41 -28.47
N HIS A 145 -5.29 -3.83 -29.16
CA HIS A 145 -6.28 -2.97 -29.80
C HIS A 145 -7.31 -2.38 -28.82
N MET A 146 -7.38 -2.88 -27.58
CA MET A 146 -8.38 -2.51 -26.59
C MET A 146 -8.00 -1.25 -25.78
N ASP A 147 -7.51 -0.20 -26.42
CA ASP A 147 -6.97 0.98 -25.76
C ASP A 147 -7.95 1.59 -24.73
N LYS A 148 -9.24 1.68 -25.06
CA LYS A 148 -10.28 2.21 -24.14
C LYS A 148 -10.42 1.36 -22.86
N ALA A 149 -10.24 0.05 -22.97
CA ALA A 149 -10.36 -0.86 -21.84
C ALA A 149 -9.19 -0.69 -20.85
N TYR A 150 -8.00 -0.37 -21.34
CA TYR A 150 -6.84 -0.02 -20.51
C TYR A 150 -6.97 1.34 -19.81
N HIS A 151 -7.86 2.22 -20.28
CA HIS A 151 -8.12 3.54 -19.68
C HIS A 151 -9.36 3.56 -18.79
N GLN A 152 -9.79 2.43 -18.22
CA GLN A 152 -10.96 2.35 -17.34
C GLN A 152 -10.66 2.89 -15.93
N LYS A 153 -10.54 4.21 -15.82
CA LYS A 153 -10.21 4.90 -14.55
C LYS A 153 -11.12 4.53 -13.39
N MET A 154 -12.43 4.37 -13.65
CA MET A 154 -13.39 4.01 -12.61
C MET A 154 -13.19 2.62 -12.04
N TYR A 155 -12.72 1.66 -12.84
CA TYR A 155 -12.36 0.34 -12.37
C TYR A 155 -11.29 0.40 -11.26
N HIS A 156 -10.20 1.08 -11.53
CA HIS A 156 -9.09 1.27 -10.58
C HIS A 156 -9.49 2.12 -9.37
N PHE A 157 -10.30 3.16 -9.59
CA PHE A 157 -10.79 3.99 -8.49
C PHE A 157 -11.62 3.21 -7.48
N VAL A 158 -12.53 2.33 -7.94
CA VAL A 158 -13.31 1.46 -7.04
C VAL A 158 -12.38 0.51 -6.26
N HIS A 159 -11.35 -0.04 -6.90
CA HIS A 159 -10.36 -0.87 -6.20
C HIS A 159 -9.57 -0.08 -5.14
N ALA A 160 -9.24 1.19 -5.41
CA ALA A 160 -8.61 2.06 -4.41
C ALA A 160 -9.52 2.31 -3.20
N ILE A 161 -10.83 2.50 -3.40
CA ILE A 161 -11.79 2.62 -2.28
C ILE A 161 -11.81 1.32 -1.43
N VAL A 162 -11.81 0.16 -2.08
CA VAL A 162 -11.69 -1.12 -1.36
C VAL A 162 -10.35 -1.22 -0.64
N GLY A 163 -9.26 -0.78 -1.28
CA GLY A 163 -7.91 -0.73 -0.70
C GLY A 163 -7.83 0.13 0.57
N MET A 164 -8.60 1.22 0.65
CA MET A 164 -8.71 2.03 1.88
C MET A 164 -9.27 1.18 3.05
N ALA A 165 -10.33 0.43 2.80
CA ALA A 165 -10.94 -0.41 3.84
C ALA A 165 -10.04 -1.59 4.24
N VAL A 166 -9.42 -2.25 3.26
CA VAL A 166 -8.48 -3.36 3.50
C VAL A 166 -7.28 -2.89 4.32
N GLY A 167 -6.78 -1.68 4.08
CA GLY A 167 -5.66 -1.09 4.82
C GLY A 167 -5.92 -0.85 6.30
N LEU A 168 -7.18 -0.80 6.73
CA LEU A 168 -7.49 -0.64 8.16
C LEU A 168 -6.93 -1.79 9.01
N ILE A 169 -6.97 -3.02 8.50
CA ILE A 169 -6.54 -4.21 9.26
C ILE A 169 -5.04 -4.14 9.61
N PRO A 170 -4.10 -4.06 8.63
CA PRO A 170 -2.67 -3.99 8.96
C PRO A 170 -2.32 -2.72 9.76
N CYS A 171 -2.99 -1.60 9.54
CA CYS A 171 -2.71 -0.36 10.26
C CYS A 171 -3.20 -0.41 11.73
N LEU A 172 -4.36 -1.01 12.00
CA LEU A 172 -4.83 -1.24 13.38
C LEU A 172 -3.87 -2.18 14.12
N LEU A 173 -3.42 -3.26 13.46
CA LEU A 173 -2.44 -4.17 14.04
C LEU A 173 -1.08 -3.49 14.27
N THR A 174 -0.64 -2.63 13.36
CA THR A 174 0.57 -1.80 13.56
C THR A 174 0.43 -0.90 14.79
N GLY A 175 -0.72 -0.21 14.94
CA GLY A 175 -0.98 0.59 16.13
C GLY A 175 -0.94 -0.22 17.42
N LEU A 176 -1.51 -1.43 17.41
CA LEU A 176 -1.48 -2.35 18.56
C LEU A 176 -0.06 -2.79 18.89
N VAL A 177 0.74 -3.17 17.89
CA VAL A 177 2.15 -3.55 18.08
C VAL A 177 2.96 -2.41 18.70
N ILE A 178 2.81 -1.18 18.18
CA ILE A 178 3.47 0.00 18.77
C ILE A 178 3.07 0.20 20.21
N HIS A 179 1.79 0.05 20.55
CA HIS A 179 1.31 0.19 21.93
C HIS A 179 1.87 -0.88 22.88
N ILE A 180 2.08 -2.09 22.40
CA ILE A 180 2.63 -3.19 23.22
C ILE A 180 4.15 -3.05 23.42
N LEU A 181 4.85 -2.54 22.41
CA LEU A 181 6.32 -2.42 22.45
C LEU A 181 6.83 -1.18 23.19
N MET A 182 5.97 -0.20 23.46
CA MET A 182 6.33 1.11 24.02
C MET A 182 5.71 1.36 25.37
#